data_59a4c6dc7aceb28e61eea9a51ae8a49f
#
_entry.id   59a4c6dc7aceb28e61eea9a51ae8a49f
#
_cell.length_a   1.000
_cell.length_b   1.000
_cell.length_c   1.000
_cell.angle_alpha   90.00
_cell.angle_beta   90.00
_cell.angle_gamma   90.00
#
_symmetry.space_group_name_H-M   'P 1'
#
loop_
_entity.id
_entity.type
_entity.pdbx_description
1 polymer ?
#
loop_
_entity_poly.entity_id
_entity_poly.type
_entity_poly.pdbx_seq_one_letter_code
_entity_poly.pdbx_strand_id
1 'polypeptide(L)'
;REAGANRFLLRIETTDKELYHRFDPGMSWEARAQCLQNLRRAGLEVGSGCLVGLPGQTTSSYADDILFFKKIDADMIGIGPFIPHPDTPLKDAEGGTLQMALKVMALTRLLLPDINIPATTAMETLVPEGQTKALQSGANVLMPNITLTSYRQYYELYPGKTTTGYTPDESLQKLKDKILSIGRIVGSGAGASRRFIRRNNG
;
A
#
# COMPACT_ATOMS: atom_id res chain seq x y z
N ARG A 1 -1.77 -18.43 -11.67
CA ARG A 1 -0.78 -19.31 -11.04
C ARG A 1 -0.08 -20.17 -12.08
N GLU A 2 -0.81 -20.84 -12.93
CA GLU A 2 -0.28 -21.69 -14.03
C GLU A 2 0.63 -20.91 -14.98
N ALA A 3 0.27 -19.66 -15.31
CA ALA A 3 1.09 -18.77 -16.14
C ALA A 3 2.34 -18.20 -15.41
N GLY A 4 2.68 -18.68 -14.22
CA GLY A 4 3.85 -18.26 -13.45
C GLY A 4 3.64 -17.11 -12.47
N ALA A 5 2.41 -16.59 -12.30
CA ALA A 5 2.14 -15.56 -11.29
C ALA A 5 2.38 -16.11 -9.88
N ASN A 6 3.09 -15.33 -9.03
CA ASN A 6 3.45 -15.71 -7.67
C ASN A 6 2.68 -14.92 -6.62
N ARG A 7 2.30 -13.68 -6.92
CA ARG A 7 1.61 -12.78 -5.99
C ARG A 7 0.56 -11.95 -6.71
N PHE A 8 -0.42 -11.48 -5.95
CA PHE A 8 -1.45 -10.59 -6.45
C PHE A 8 -1.83 -9.58 -5.35
N LEU A 9 -1.89 -8.30 -5.70
CA LEU A 9 -2.37 -7.24 -4.83
C LEU A 9 -3.76 -6.81 -5.27
N LEU A 10 -4.76 -7.04 -4.41
CA LEU A 10 -6.13 -6.56 -4.59
C LEU A 10 -6.56 -5.81 -3.34
N ARG A 11 -6.52 -4.49 -3.39
CA ARG A 11 -6.86 -3.66 -2.24
C ARG A 11 -8.35 -3.70 -1.98
N ILE A 12 -8.76 -3.89 -0.71
CA ILE A 12 -10.16 -3.80 -0.30
C ILE A 12 -10.64 -2.34 -0.21
N GLU A 13 -9.73 -1.40 -0.08
CA GLU A 13 -9.84 0.05 0.13
C GLU A 13 -10.46 0.43 1.48
N THR A 14 -11.57 -0.16 1.86
CA THR A 14 -12.18 -0.09 3.19
C THR A 14 -13.04 -1.32 3.44
N THR A 15 -13.15 -1.75 4.68
CA THR A 15 -14.08 -2.82 5.10
C THR A 15 -15.47 -2.31 5.41
N ASP A 16 -15.63 -1.00 5.53
CA ASP A 16 -16.93 -0.35 5.64
C ASP A 16 -17.65 -0.45 4.30
N LYS A 17 -18.68 -1.31 4.25
CA LYS A 17 -19.40 -1.60 3.02
C LYS A 17 -20.19 -0.41 2.48
N GLU A 18 -20.70 0.44 3.35
CA GLU A 18 -21.46 1.64 2.93
C GLU A 18 -20.49 2.63 2.25
N LEU A 19 -19.33 2.86 2.86
CA LEU A 19 -18.28 3.67 2.23
C LEU A 19 -17.78 3.05 0.95
N TYR A 20 -17.55 1.72 0.93
CA TYR A 20 -17.13 1.02 -0.27
C TYR A 20 -18.10 1.25 -1.44
N HIS A 21 -19.40 1.01 -1.24
CA HIS A 21 -20.42 1.21 -2.29
C HIS A 21 -20.55 2.67 -2.71
N ARG A 22 -20.30 3.60 -1.79
CA ARG A 22 -20.33 5.04 -2.08
C ARG A 22 -19.19 5.47 -3.00
N PHE A 23 -17.98 4.93 -2.82
CA PHE A 23 -16.79 5.37 -3.54
C PHE A 23 -16.43 4.48 -4.73
N ASP A 24 -16.91 3.25 -4.75
CA ASP A 24 -16.76 2.29 -5.86
C ASP A 24 -18.14 1.87 -6.39
N PRO A 25 -18.96 2.80 -6.95
CA PRO A 25 -20.29 2.50 -7.41
C PRO A 25 -20.26 1.45 -8.53
N GLY A 26 -21.14 0.46 -8.45
CA GLY A 26 -21.18 -0.67 -9.39
C GLY A 26 -20.22 -1.81 -9.08
N MET A 27 -19.38 -1.69 -8.06
CA MET A 27 -18.51 -2.77 -7.59
C MET A 27 -19.13 -3.46 -6.37
N SER A 28 -18.86 -4.77 -6.22
CA SER A 28 -19.30 -5.54 -5.05
C SER A 28 -18.14 -5.76 -4.08
N TRP A 29 -18.32 -5.31 -2.85
CA TRP A 29 -17.39 -5.57 -1.75
C TRP A 29 -17.23 -7.07 -1.50
N GLU A 30 -18.34 -7.82 -1.52
CA GLU A 30 -18.36 -9.26 -1.32
C GLU A 30 -17.58 -10.00 -2.40
N ALA A 31 -17.78 -9.62 -3.66
CA ALA A 31 -17.03 -10.20 -4.77
C ALA A 31 -15.53 -9.93 -4.64
N ARG A 32 -15.14 -8.73 -4.20
CA ARG A 32 -13.72 -8.38 -3.97
C ARG A 32 -13.12 -9.18 -2.81
N ALA A 33 -13.85 -9.29 -1.68
CA ALA A 33 -13.43 -10.09 -0.54
C ALA A 33 -13.32 -11.59 -0.90
N GLN A 34 -14.29 -12.12 -1.68
CA GLN A 34 -14.25 -13.48 -2.18
C GLN A 34 -13.07 -13.72 -3.12
N CYS A 35 -12.74 -12.74 -3.97
CA CYS A 35 -11.59 -12.81 -4.85
C CYS A 35 -10.29 -12.96 -4.06
N LEU A 36 -10.10 -12.21 -2.96
CA LEU A 36 -8.94 -12.35 -2.07
C LEU A 36 -8.81 -13.79 -1.51
N GLN A 37 -9.93 -14.41 -1.14
CA GLN A 37 -9.93 -15.81 -0.69
C GLN A 37 -9.58 -16.78 -1.82
N ASN A 38 -10.08 -16.54 -3.03
CA ASN A 38 -9.78 -17.37 -4.20
C ASN A 38 -8.30 -17.28 -4.59
N LEU A 39 -7.70 -16.08 -4.52
CA LEU A 39 -6.25 -15.88 -4.73
C LEU A 39 -5.42 -16.69 -3.73
N ARG A 40 -5.85 -16.73 -2.45
CA ARG A 40 -5.23 -17.57 -1.42
C ARG A 40 -5.32 -19.06 -1.76
N ARG A 41 -6.52 -19.55 -2.14
CA ARG A 41 -6.73 -20.96 -2.54
C ARG A 41 -5.91 -21.34 -3.76
N ALA A 42 -5.66 -20.40 -4.66
CA ALA A 42 -4.78 -20.61 -5.82
C ALA A 42 -3.29 -20.65 -5.45
N GLY A 43 -2.93 -20.52 -4.17
CA GLY A 43 -1.54 -20.56 -3.69
C GLY A 43 -0.71 -19.33 -4.00
N LEU A 44 -1.35 -18.18 -4.25
CA LEU A 44 -0.66 -16.90 -4.45
C LEU A 44 -0.29 -16.24 -3.12
N GLU A 45 0.78 -15.47 -3.13
CA GLU A 45 1.05 -14.46 -2.10
C GLU A 45 0.01 -13.35 -2.23
N VAL A 46 -0.82 -13.18 -1.21
CA VAL A 46 -1.99 -12.29 -1.27
C VAL A 46 -1.69 -10.95 -0.63
N GLY A 47 -1.80 -9.90 -1.43
CA GLY A 47 -1.76 -8.52 -0.97
C GLY A 47 -3.15 -7.89 -0.94
N SER A 48 -3.39 -7.05 0.05
CA SER A 48 -4.56 -6.17 0.13
C SER A 48 -4.15 -4.78 0.64
N GLY A 49 -5.08 -3.96 1.05
CA GLY A 49 -4.79 -2.63 1.60
C GLY A 49 -6.02 -1.77 1.76
N CYS A 50 -5.84 -0.65 2.43
CA CYS A 50 -6.88 0.35 2.63
C CYS A 50 -6.39 1.77 2.31
N LEU A 51 -7.33 2.66 2.05
CA LEU A 51 -7.13 4.10 2.08
C LEU A 51 -7.39 4.62 3.49
N VAL A 52 -6.62 5.59 3.91
CA VAL A 52 -6.77 6.28 5.21
C VAL A 52 -7.19 7.72 4.95
N GLY A 53 -8.33 8.10 5.49
CA GLY A 53 -8.90 9.45 5.33
C GLY A 53 -9.92 9.58 4.21
N LEU A 54 -10.57 8.49 3.82
CA LEU A 54 -11.78 8.57 2.99
C LEU A 54 -12.87 9.33 3.77
N PRO A 55 -13.65 10.21 3.10
CA PRO A 55 -14.74 10.93 3.75
C PRO A 55 -15.74 9.99 4.42
N GLY A 56 -15.91 10.15 5.72
CA GLY A 56 -16.79 9.31 6.53
C GLY A 56 -16.11 8.16 7.28
N GLN A 57 -14.82 7.89 7.05
CA GLN A 57 -14.09 6.91 7.86
C GLN A 57 -13.99 7.32 9.33
N THR A 58 -14.08 6.33 10.21
CA THR A 58 -13.96 6.48 11.65
C THR A 58 -12.78 5.68 12.19
N THR A 59 -12.44 5.86 13.44
CA THR A 59 -11.43 5.01 14.12
C THR A 59 -11.83 3.54 14.10
N SER A 60 -13.14 3.24 14.20
CA SER A 60 -13.67 1.87 14.10
C SER A 60 -13.41 1.29 12.71
N SER A 61 -13.66 2.06 11.64
CA SER A 61 -13.40 1.62 10.26
C SER A 61 -11.94 1.16 10.08
N TYR A 62 -10.97 1.91 10.64
CA TYR A 62 -9.55 1.51 10.57
C TYR A 62 -9.25 0.25 11.37
N ALA A 63 -9.88 0.09 12.53
CA ALA A 63 -9.73 -1.13 13.34
C ALA A 63 -10.26 -2.36 12.60
N ASP A 64 -11.42 -2.23 11.97
CA ASP A 64 -12.04 -3.30 11.16
C ASP A 64 -11.19 -3.64 9.94
N ASP A 65 -10.60 -2.65 9.26
CA ASP A 65 -9.64 -2.87 8.17
C ASP A 65 -8.45 -3.72 8.64
N ILE A 66 -7.84 -3.37 9.78
CA ILE A 66 -6.69 -4.12 10.34
C ILE A 66 -7.09 -5.55 10.70
N LEU A 67 -8.24 -5.74 11.32
CA LEU A 67 -8.76 -7.06 11.67
C LEU A 67 -9.09 -7.90 10.44
N PHE A 68 -9.61 -7.27 9.39
CA PHE A 68 -9.83 -7.92 8.10
C PHE A 68 -8.52 -8.42 7.48
N PHE A 69 -7.45 -7.65 7.51
CA PHE A 69 -6.14 -8.08 7.02
C PHE A 69 -5.64 -9.33 7.73
N LYS A 70 -5.87 -9.42 9.04
CA LYS A 70 -5.57 -10.63 9.82
C LYS A 70 -6.45 -11.80 9.39
N LYS A 71 -7.76 -11.56 9.19
CA LYS A 71 -8.74 -12.59 8.81
C LYS A 71 -8.43 -13.22 7.44
N ILE A 72 -8.01 -12.44 6.46
CA ILE A 72 -7.63 -12.96 5.13
C ILE A 72 -6.21 -13.53 5.09
N ASP A 73 -5.51 -13.52 6.22
CA ASP A 73 -4.10 -13.96 6.35
C ASP A 73 -3.19 -13.29 5.31
N ALA A 74 -3.28 -11.96 5.19
CA ALA A 74 -2.59 -11.21 4.17
C ALA A 74 -1.07 -11.32 4.26
N ASP A 75 -0.39 -11.35 3.11
CA ASP A 75 1.07 -11.39 2.98
C ASP A 75 1.67 -10.00 2.76
N MET A 76 0.91 -9.10 2.14
CA MET A 76 1.29 -7.70 1.92
C MET A 76 0.08 -6.79 2.18
N ILE A 77 0.32 -5.65 2.85
CA ILE A 77 -0.72 -4.66 3.11
C ILE A 77 -0.25 -3.27 2.71
N GLY A 78 -0.92 -2.70 1.69
CA GLY A 78 -0.73 -1.32 1.26
C GLY A 78 -1.61 -0.37 2.07
N ILE A 79 -1.00 0.48 2.88
CA ILE A 79 -1.68 1.52 3.65
C ILE A 79 -1.22 2.86 3.11
N GLY A 80 -2.14 3.66 2.61
CA GLY A 80 -1.83 4.97 2.06
C GLY A 80 -2.88 6.00 2.44
N PRO A 81 -2.47 7.25 2.69
CA PRO A 81 -3.43 8.33 2.87
C PRO A 81 -4.21 8.56 1.57
N PHE A 82 -5.49 8.87 1.71
CA PHE A 82 -6.30 9.36 0.60
C PHE A 82 -5.82 10.76 0.21
N ILE A 83 -5.54 10.97 -1.07
CA ILE A 83 -5.17 12.28 -1.62
C ILE A 83 -6.23 12.63 -2.67
N PRO A 84 -7.03 13.69 -2.47
CA PRO A 84 -7.98 14.16 -3.46
C PRO A 84 -7.27 14.51 -4.78
N HIS A 85 -7.90 14.18 -5.90
CA HIS A 85 -7.38 14.55 -7.22
C HIS A 85 -8.38 15.47 -7.92
N PRO A 86 -7.92 16.57 -8.57
CA PRO A 86 -8.78 17.57 -9.18
C PRO A 86 -9.74 17.00 -10.25
N ASP A 87 -9.35 15.94 -10.92
CA ASP A 87 -10.13 15.29 -11.98
C ASP A 87 -11.10 14.22 -11.47
N THR A 88 -11.39 14.19 -10.17
CA THR A 88 -12.28 13.20 -9.55
C THR A 88 -13.45 13.86 -8.84
N PRO A 89 -14.56 13.14 -8.62
CA PRO A 89 -15.70 13.65 -7.84
C PRO A 89 -15.34 14.06 -6.40
N LEU A 90 -14.23 13.58 -5.87
CA LEU A 90 -13.75 13.87 -4.50
C LEU A 90 -12.69 14.99 -4.45
N LYS A 91 -12.58 15.81 -5.49
CA LYS A 91 -11.59 16.91 -5.59
C LYS A 91 -11.60 17.89 -4.41
N ASP A 92 -12.78 18.13 -3.84
CA ASP A 92 -12.98 19.07 -2.74
C ASP A 92 -13.07 18.39 -1.36
N ALA A 93 -12.81 17.08 -1.29
CA ALA A 93 -12.82 16.34 -0.04
C ALA A 93 -11.56 16.62 0.79
N GLU A 94 -11.68 16.55 2.11
CA GLU A 94 -10.49 16.47 2.97
C GLU A 94 -9.70 15.22 2.66
N GLY A 95 -8.38 15.37 2.55
CA GLY A 95 -7.46 14.24 2.38
C GLY A 95 -7.13 13.54 3.69
N GLY A 96 -6.57 12.35 3.57
CA GLY A 96 -6.00 11.63 4.70
C GLY A 96 -4.71 12.29 5.21
N THR A 97 -4.42 12.11 6.51
CA THR A 97 -3.19 12.64 7.11
C THR A 97 -2.09 11.58 7.17
N LEU A 98 -0.83 12.03 7.02
CA LEU A 98 0.32 11.15 7.23
C LEU A 98 0.29 10.52 8.63
N GLN A 99 -0.04 11.31 9.66
CA GLN A 99 -0.06 10.83 11.04
C GLN A 99 -1.03 9.67 11.25
N MET A 100 -2.25 9.73 10.71
CA MET A 100 -3.21 8.65 10.82
C MET A 100 -2.74 7.42 10.02
N ALA A 101 -2.22 7.61 8.81
CA ALA A 101 -1.68 6.51 8.01
C ALA A 101 -0.53 5.78 8.73
N LEU A 102 0.37 6.52 9.39
CA LEU A 102 1.45 5.93 10.20
C LEU A 102 0.93 5.18 11.42
N LYS A 103 -0.12 5.68 12.09
CA LYS A 103 -0.77 4.95 13.20
C LYS A 103 -1.38 3.64 12.75
N VAL A 104 -2.16 3.65 11.67
CA VAL A 104 -2.75 2.43 11.09
C VAL A 104 -1.67 1.44 10.66
N MET A 105 -0.60 1.93 10.06
CA MET A 105 0.55 1.11 9.65
C MET A 105 1.26 0.47 10.85
N ALA A 106 1.55 1.24 11.90
CA ALA A 106 2.21 0.74 13.10
C ALA A 106 1.38 -0.34 13.81
N LEU A 107 0.07 -0.11 13.97
CA LEU A 107 -0.85 -1.10 14.54
C LEU A 107 -0.93 -2.35 13.67
N THR A 108 -0.98 -2.20 12.33
CA THR A 108 -0.94 -3.33 11.41
C THR A 108 0.35 -4.14 11.57
N ARG A 109 1.52 -3.47 11.69
CA ARG A 109 2.81 -4.14 11.91
C ARG A 109 2.86 -4.89 13.25
N LEU A 110 2.32 -4.32 14.32
CA LEU A 110 2.26 -4.97 15.62
C LEU A 110 1.38 -6.23 15.59
N LEU A 111 0.24 -6.17 14.90
CA LEU A 111 -0.68 -7.30 14.78
C LEU A 111 -0.18 -8.37 13.80
N LEU A 112 0.53 -7.97 12.75
CA LEU A 112 1.01 -8.80 11.64
C LEU A 112 2.51 -8.55 11.41
N PRO A 113 3.39 -9.09 12.29
CA PRO A 113 4.81 -8.72 12.31
C PRO A 113 5.61 -9.23 11.11
N ASP A 114 5.11 -10.18 10.37
CA ASP A 114 5.82 -10.95 9.34
C ASP A 114 5.33 -10.71 7.90
N ILE A 115 4.46 -9.71 7.69
CA ILE A 115 3.97 -9.29 6.37
C ILE A 115 4.86 -8.24 5.72
N ASN A 116 4.65 -8.02 4.43
CA ASN A 116 5.21 -6.87 3.72
C ASN A 116 4.27 -5.65 3.82
N ILE A 117 4.83 -4.49 4.14
CA ILE A 117 4.10 -3.21 4.17
C ILE A 117 4.90 -2.17 3.37
N PRO A 118 4.41 -1.69 2.22
CA PRO A 118 5.08 -0.67 1.44
C PRO A 118 4.95 0.72 2.09
N ALA A 119 6.05 1.47 2.07
CA ALA A 119 6.05 2.92 2.25
C ALA A 119 5.56 3.54 0.94
N THR A 120 4.30 3.95 0.90
CA THR A 120 3.63 4.35 -0.34
C THR A 120 4.13 5.70 -0.86
N THR A 121 4.04 5.89 -2.17
CA THR A 121 4.36 7.19 -2.81
C THR A 121 3.46 8.30 -2.28
N ALA A 122 2.20 8.00 -1.95
CA ALA A 122 1.26 8.96 -1.37
C ALA A 122 1.80 9.62 -0.09
N MET A 123 2.52 8.88 0.76
CA MET A 123 3.11 9.44 1.98
C MET A 123 4.20 10.47 1.69
N GLU A 124 5.04 10.20 0.70
CA GLU A 124 6.08 11.14 0.24
C GLU A 124 5.48 12.37 -0.47
N THR A 125 4.35 12.18 -1.17
CA THR A 125 3.63 13.28 -1.82
C THR A 125 3.03 14.25 -0.81
N LEU A 126 2.48 13.72 0.30
CA LEU A 126 1.90 14.56 1.35
C LEU A 126 2.93 15.37 2.14
N VAL A 127 4.05 14.75 2.46
CA VAL A 127 5.06 15.36 3.34
C VAL A 127 6.44 14.88 2.91
N PRO A 128 7.42 15.76 2.75
CA PRO A 128 8.83 15.39 2.57
C PRO A 128 9.25 14.38 3.65
N GLU A 129 10.04 13.38 3.28
CA GLU A 129 10.45 12.28 4.16
C GLU A 129 9.29 11.37 4.66
N GLY A 130 8.11 11.45 4.03
CA GLY A 130 6.96 10.62 4.38
C GLY A 130 7.25 9.12 4.27
N GLN A 131 8.02 8.69 3.25
CA GLN A 131 8.47 7.30 3.12
C GLN A 131 9.47 6.89 4.21
N THR A 132 10.37 7.78 4.60
CA THR A 132 11.30 7.54 5.72
C THR A 132 10.54 7.31 7.02
N LYS A 133 9.57 8.19 7.32
CA LYS A 133 8.70 8.04 8.50
C LYS A 133 7.90 6.74 8.45
N ALA A 134 7.41 6.33 7.28
CA ALA A 134 6.72 5.06 7.10
C ALA A 134 7.64 3.86 7.38
N LEU A 135 8.86 3.88 6.86
CA LEU A 135 9.87 2.85 7.17
C LEU A 135 10.12 2.75 8.68
N GLN A 136 10.23 3.85 9.37
CA GLN A 136 10.42 3.88 10.84
C GLN A 136 9.16 3.45 11.62
N SER A 137 7.98 3.51 10.98
CA SER A 137 6.69 3.19 11.61
C SER A 137 6.14 1.79 11.26
N GLY A 138 6.91 0.95 10.56
CA GLY A 138 6.49 -0.42 10.28
C GLY A 138 6.59 -0.86 8.82
N ALA A 139 6.76 0.04 7.85
CA ALA A 139 7.00 -0.34 6.47
C ALA A 139 8.37 -1.04 6.31
N ASN A 140 8.44 -1.92 5.31
CA ASN A 140 9.65 -2.66 4.96
C ASN A 140 9.83 -2.86 3.44
N VAL A 141 9.01 -2.19 2.63
CA VAL A 141 9.09 -2.25 1.17
C VAL A 141 9.10 -0.82 0.61
N LEU A 142 9.98 -0.57 -0.36
CA LEU A 142 9.96 0.62 -1.22
C LEU A 142 9.79 0.19 -2.67
N MET A 143 9.05 0.98 -3.43
CA MET A 143 8.82 0.75 -4.85
C MET A 143 9.51 1.85 -5.66
N PRO A 144 10.64 1.56 -6.33
CA PRO A 144 11.29 2.54 -7.20
C PRO A 144 10.43 2.85 -8.42
N ASN A 145 10.44 4.11 -8.86
CA ASN A 145 9.83 4.48 -10.12
C ASN A 145 10.82 4.21 -11.26
N ILE A 146 10.59 3.13 -11.99
CA ILE A 146 11.42 2.71 -13.14
C ILE A 146 10.83 3.17 -14.49
N THR A 147 9.74 3.94 -14.48
CA THR A 147 9.16 4.52 -15.69
C THR A 147 10.16 5.47 -16.33
N LEU A 148 10.43 5.31 -17.62
CA LEU A 148 11.29 6.23 -18.39
C LEU A 148 10.76 7.67 -18.28
N THR A 149 11.68 8.63 -18.18
CA THR A 149 11.34 10.05 -17.92
C THR A 149 10.37 10.61 -18.96
N SER A 150 10.52 10.21 -20.24
CA SER A 150 9.64 10.62 -21.34
C SER A 150 8.16 10.22 -21.18
N TYR A 151 7.89 9.15 -20.42
CA TYR A 151 6.53 8.65 -20.19
C TYR A 151 5.93 9.09 -18.86
N ARG A 152 6.72 9.65 -17.95
CA ARG A 152 6.24 10.01 -16.60
C ARG A 152 5.15 11.06 -16.60
N GLN A 153 5.17 11.97 -17.57
CA GLN A 153 4.14 13.00 -17.73
C GLN A 153 2.71 12.45 -17.95
N TYR A 154 2.58 11.19 -18.37
CA TYR A 154 1.30 10.54 -18.59
C TYR A 154 0.79 9.79 -17.35
N TYR A 155 1.52 9.85 -16.21
CA TYR A 155 1.23 9.12 -14.98
C TYR A 155 1.15 10.06 -13.77
N GLU A 156 0.33 11.08 -13.85
CA GLU A 156 0.03 11.98 -12.73
C GLU A 156 -1.02 11.38 -11.81
N LEU A 157 -0.63 10.37 -11.02
CA LEU A 157 -1.52 9.74 -10.03
C LEU A 157 -1.80 10.62 -8.80
N TYR A 158 -0.94 11.61 -8.56
CA TYR A 158 -1.06 12.52 -7.42
C TYR A 158 -0.81 13.94 -7.89
N PRO A 159 -1.70 14.90 -7.54
CA PRO A 159 -1.52 16.30 -7.89
C PRO A 159 -0.23 16.84 -7.25
N GLY A 160 0.55 17.61 -8.01
CA GLY A 160 1.79 18.22 -7.53
C GLY A 160 2.95 17.24 -7.33
N LYS A 161 2.84 15.99 -7.78
CA LYS A 161 3.97 15.09 -7.82
C LYS A 161 4.99 15.68 -8.80
N THR A 162 6.08 16.24 -8.26
CA THR A 162 7.22 16.63 -9.07
C THR A 162 7.72 15.39 -9.80
N THR A 163 7.51 15.35 -11.11
CA THR A 163 8.21 14.42 -11.99
C THR A 163 9.68 14.77 -11.87
N THR A 164 10.35 14.15 -10.90
CA THR A 164 11.78 14.37 -10.70
C THR A 164 12.47 13.96 -11.98
N GLY A 165 13.30 14.85 -12.55
CA GLY A 165 14.07 14.61 -13.77
C GLY A 165 15.12 13.50 -13.64
N TYR A 166 15.05 12.70 -12.57
CA TYR A 166 15.97 11.61 -12.30
C TYR A 166 15.71 10.41 -13.22
N THR A 167 16.79 9.83 -13.71
CA THR A 167 16.76 8.53 -14.39
C THR A 167 16.28 7.42 -13.43
N PRO A 168 15.86 6.26 -13.97
CA PRO A 168 15.55 5.11 -13.12
C PRO A 168 16.69 4.72 -12.15
N ASP A 169 17.95 4.77 -12.62
CA ASP A 169 19.13 4.41 -11.82
C ASP A 169 19.37 5.42 -10.70
N GLU A 170 19.30 6.71 -10.98
CA GLU A 170 19.39 7.77 -9.96
C GLU A 170 18.28 7.65 -8.93
N SER A 171 17.06 7.31 -9.35
CA SER A 171 15.93 7.07 -8.46
C SER A 171 16.18 5.88 -7.55
N LEU A 172 16.73 4.79 -8.09
CA LEU A 172 17.09 3.61 -7.31
C LEU A 172 18.21 3.91 -6.31
N GLN A 173 19.25 4.65 -6.72
CA GLN A 173 20.35 5.03 -5.83
C GLN A 173 19.85 5.89 -4.66
N LYS A 174 19.02 6.89 -4.92
CA LYS A 174 18.40 7.70 -3.86
C LYS A 174 17.59 6.88 -2.85
N LEU A 175 16.85 5.87 -3.31
CA LEU A 175 16.13 4.97 -2.40
C LEU A 175 17.08 4.12 -1.56
N LYS A 176 18.19 3.65 -2.13
CA LYS A 176 19.24 2.92 -1.38
C LYS A 176 19.85 3.82 -0.30
N ASP A 177 20.22 5.05 -0.65
CA ASP A 177 20.79 6.02 0.30
C ASP A 177 19.80 6.35 1.42
N LYS A 178 18.51 6.51 1.09
CA LYS A 178 17.42 6.70 2.08
C LYS A 178 17.31 5.51 3.04
N ILE A 179 17.41 4.28 2.54
CA ILE A 179 17.40 3.06 3.38
C ILE A 179 18.60 3.02 4.32
N LEU A 180 19.78 3.32 3.79
CA LEU A 180 21.04 3.31 4.56
C LEU A 180 21.06 4.41 5.63
N SER A 181 20.52 5.60 5.33
CA SER A 181 20.48 6.74 6.26
C SER A 181 19.69 6.46 7.55
N ILE A 182 18.77 5.49 7.52
CA ILE A 182 18.01 5.05 8.71
C ILE A 182 18.55 3.75 9.34
N GLY A 183 19.78 3.36 9.00
CA GLY A 183 20.43 2.18 9.55
C GLY A 183 19.85 0.85 9.04
N ARG A 184 19.20 0.83 7.89
CA ARG A 184 18.64 -0.37 7.26
C ARG A 184 19.42 -0.75 6.02
N ILE A 185 19.25 -1.99 5.57
CA ILE A 185 19.88 -2.53 4.36
C ILE A 185 18.81 -2.98 3.37
N VAL A 186 19.15 -2.96 2.08
CA VAL A 186 18.31 -3.53 1.03
C VAL A 186 18.40 -5.06 1.11
N GLY A 187 17.23 -5.72 1.19
CA GLY A 187 17.15 -7.18 1.18
C GLY A 187 17.47 -7.76 -0.20
N SER A 188 17.80 -9.04 -0.24
CA SER A 188 18.05 -9.82 -1.46
C SER A 188 16.92 -10.80 -1.74
N GLY A 189 16.81 -11.27 -3.00
CA GLY A 189 15.85 -12.27 -3.43
C GLY A 189 14.53 -11.70 -3.93
N ALA A 190 13.50 -12.55 -4.07
CA ALA A 190 12.21 -12.22 -4.67
C ALA A 190 11.30 -11.34 -3.80
N GLY A 191 11.70 -11.02 -2.57
CA GLY A 191 10.95 -10.15 -1.67
C GLY A 191 9.61 -10.73 -1.19
N ALA A 192 9.46 -12.04 -1.13
CA ALA A 192 8.30 -12.68 -0.53
C ALA A 192 8.21 -12.35 0.97
N SER A 193 6.99 -12.24 1.50
CA SER A 193 6.79 -12.00 2.92
C SER A 193 7.28 -13.19 3.76
N ARG A 194 7.77 -12.93 4.96
CA ARG A 194 8.16 -14.01 5.89
C ARG A 194 6.98 -14.93 6.22
N ARG A 195 5.77 -14.38 6.25
CA ARG A 195 4.53 -15.13 6.43
C ARG A 195 4.28 -16.12 5.31
N PHE A 196 4.41 -15.69 4.05
CA PHE A 196 4.26 -16.55 2.89
C PHE A 196 5.32 -17.65 2.86
N ILE A 197 6.58 -17.31 3.12
CA ILE A 197 7.69 -18.28 3.16
C ILE A 197 7.43 -19.34 4.23
N ARG A 198 7.07 -18.94 5.45
CA ARG A 198 6.79 -19.87 6.56
C ARG A 198 5.62 -20.81 6.24
N ARG A 199 4.55 -20.31 5.61
CA ARG A 199 3.38 -21.11 5.23
C ARG A 199 3.70 -22.18 4.18
N ASN A 200 4.65 -21.94 3.27
CA ASN A 200 4.97 -22.86 2.19
C ASN A 200 6.17 -23.78 2.47
N ASN A 201 6.89 -23.55 3.58
CA ASN A 201 8.04 -24.35 4.00
C ASN A 201 7.75 -25.19 5.26
N GLY A 202 6.57 -25.11 5.84
CA GLY A 202 6.07 -25.94 6.95
C GLY A 202 4.99 -26.87 6.49
#